data_acd802bd1d58128992325ffa3e671f40
#
_entry.id   acd802bd1d58128992325ffa3e671f40
#
_cell.length_a   1.000
_cell.length_b   1.000
_cell.length_c   1.000
_cell.angle_alpha   90.00
_cell.angle_beta   90.00
_cell.angle_gamma   90.00
#
_symmetry.space_group_name_H-M   'P 1'
#
loop_
_entity.id
_entity.type
_entity.pdbx_description
1 polymer ?
#
loop_
_entity_poly.entity_id
_entity_poly.type
_entity_poly.pdbx_seq_one_letter_code
_entity_poly.pdbx_strand_id
1 'polypeptide(L)'
;MTVNEYQRRAMATLNPGLTEKDVLINSVMGLCGESGEAIDLVKKWLAQGHELDKVHLAKELGDVAWYLAEAATALGMPLEDILRVNLEKLERRYPGGFSAERSVGRKADDR
;
A
#
# COMPACT_ATOMS: atom_id res chain seq x y z
N MET A 1 0.09 -5.64 17.76
CA MET A 1 0.58 -6.37 16.57
C MET A 1 1.62 -5.52 15.86
N THR A 2 2.77 -6.10 15.53
CA THR A 2 3.81 -5.42 14.74
C THR A 2 3.56 -5.59 13.24
N VAL A 3 4.25 -4.77 12.43
CA VAL A 3 4.18 -4.89 10.97
C VAL A 3 4.69 -6.27 10.52
N ASN A 4 5.76 -6.76 11.14
CA ASN A 4 6.32 -8.07 10.81
C ASN A 4 5.38 -9.22 11.18
N GLU A 5 4.68 -9.11 12.29
CA GLU A 5 3.64 -10.08 12.66
C GLU A 5 2.49 -10.07 11.67
N TYR A 6 2.05 -8.87 11.25
CA TYR A 6 1.02 -8.76 10.24
C TYR A 6 1.45 -9.45 8.94
N GLN A 7 2.65 -9.17 8.44
CA GLN A 7 3.14 -9.78 7.21
C GLN A 7 3.17 -11.30 7.32
N ARG A 8 3.69 -11.83 8.40
CA ARG A 8 3.75 -13.28 8.63
C ARG A 8 2.35 -13.91 8.65
N ARG A 9 1.43 -13.30 9.38
CA ARG A 9 0.05 -13.83 9.51
C ARG A 9 -0.73 -13.67 8.22
N ALA A 10 -0.57 -12.56 7.51
CA ALA A 10 -1.21 -12.36 6.22
C ALA A 10 -0.72 -13.38 5.19
N MET A 11 0.58 -13.62 5.14
CA MET A 11 1.16 -14.57 4.18
C MET A 11 0.83 -16.02 4.46
N ALA A 12 0.35 -16.35 5.65
CA ALA A 12 -0.22 -17.67 5.93
C ALA A 12 -1.46 -17.97 5.07
N THR A 13 -2.09 -16.93 4.52
CA THR A 13 -3.27 -17.05 3.63
C THR A 13 -2.90 -17.03 2.14
N LEU A 14 -1.63 -16.87 1.81
CA LEU A 14 -1.15 -16.89 0.43
C LEU A 14 -1.21 -18.31 -0.14
N ASN A 15 -1.64 -18.43 -1.40
CA ASN A 15 -1.61 -19.71 -2.11
C ASN A 15 -0.17 -20.22 -2.25
N PRO A 16 0.18 -21.36 -1.61
CA PRO A 16 1.56 -21.87 -1.64
C PRO A 16 1.99 -22.44 -2.99
N GLY A 17 1.04 -22.63 -3.91
CA GLY A 17 1.33 -23.16 -5.24
C GLY A 17 1.85 -22.16 -6.25
N LEU A 18 1.93 -20.87 -5.89
CA LEU A 18 2.40 -19.83 -6.79
C LEU A 18 3.93 -19.78 -6.85
N THR A 19 4.48 -19.54 -8.04
CA THR A 19 5.91 -19.25 -8.19
C THR A 19 6.22 -17.85 -7.66
N GLU A 20 7.49 -17.54 -7.39
CA GLU A 20 7.89 -16.19 -6.96
C GLU A 20 7.45 -15.11 -7.95
N LYS A 21 7.59 -15.38 -9.24
CA LYS A 21 7.14 -14.47 -10.29
C LYS A 21 5.64 -14.23 -10.22
N ASP A 22 4.85 -15.30 -10.04
CA ASP A 22 3.39 -15.20 -9.94
C ASP A 22 2.96 -14.43 -8.69
N VAL A 23 3.66 -14.63 -7.58
CA VAL A 23 3.40 -13.86 -6.34
C VAL A 23 3.62 -12.38 -6.58
N LEU A 24 4.71 -11.99 -7.23
CA LEU A 24 4.98 -10.59 -7.52
C LEU A 24 3.92 -9.99 -8.44
N ILE A 25 3.58 -10.67 -9.53
CA ILE A 25 2.57 -10.19 -10.48
C ILE A 25 1.22 -10.08 -9.79
N ASN A 26 0.80 -11.11 -9.05
CA ASN A 26 -0.47 -11.13 -8.34
C ASN A 26 -0.56 -9.98 -7.35
N SER A 27 0.52 -9.68 -6.63
CA SER A 27 0.53 -8.63 -5.63
C SER A 27 0.28 -7.23 -6.23
N VAL A 28 0.95 -6.91 -7.32
CA VAL A 28 0.81 -5.60 -7.97
C VAL A 28 -0.55 -5.46 -8.63
N MET A 29 -1.03 -6.53 -9.29
CA MET A 29 -2.37 -6.53 -9.90
C MET A 29 -3.46 -6.41 -8.84
N GLY A 30 -3.34 -7.15 -7.74
CA GLY A 30 -4.30 -7.08 -6.63
C GLY A 30 -4.30 -5.72 -5.93
N LEU A 31 -3.12 -5.13 -5.75
CA LEU A 31 -2.99 -3.78 -5.19
C LEU A 31 -3.78 -2.77 -6.02
N CYS A 32 -3.64 -2.82 -7.33
CA CYS A 32 -4.38 -1.95 -8.24
C CYS A 32 -5.89 -2.22 -8.19
N GLY A 33 -6.28 -3.50 -8.16
CA GLY A 33 -7.68 -3.90 -8.09
C GLY A 33 -8.37 -3.42 -6.82
N GLU A 34 -7.75 -3.63 -5.66
CA GLU A 34 -8.32 -3.22 -4.38
C GLU A 34 -8.33 -1.70 -4.21
N SER A 35 -7.32 -1.01 -4.73
CA SER A 35 -7.31 0.45 -4.77
C SER A 35 -8.46 0.97 -5.65
N GLY A 36 -8.77 0.28 -6.75
CA GLY A 36 -9.91 0.58 -7.61
C GLY A 36 -11.24 0.39 -6.89
N GLU A 37 -11.39 -0.66 -6.09
CA GLU A 37 -12.58 -0.88 -5.29
C GLU A 37 -12.78 0.19 -4.21
N ALA A 38 -11.68 0.62 -3.58
CA ALA A 38 -11.73 1.70 -2.61
C ALA A 38 -12.18 3.02 -3.25
N ILE A 39 -11.65 3.37 -4.41
CA ILE A 39 -12.05 4.62 -5.09
C ILE A 39 -13.48 4.56 -5.60
N ASP A 40 -14.00 3.39 -5.96
CA ASP A 40 -15.38 3.23 -6.38
C ASP A 40 -16.36 3.60 -5.24
N LEU A 41 -16.05 3.20 -4.01
CA LEU A 41 -16.84 3.58 -2.84
C LEU A 41 -16.85 5.10 -2.63
N VAL A 42 -15.70 5.74 -2.77
CA VAL A 42 -15.56 7.19 -2.62
C VAL A 42 -16.28 7.92 -3.77
N LYS A 43 -16.17 7.42 -4.99
CA LYS A 43 -16.84 7.99 -6.16
C LYS A 43 -18.36 7.97 -5.98
N LYS A 44 -18.92 6.86 -5.50
CA LYS A 44 -20.35 6.74 -5.26
C LYS A 44 -20.84 7.71 -4.21
N TRP A 45 -20.05 7.93 -3.16
CA TRP A 45 -20.35 8.92 -2.14
C TRP A 45 -20.31 10.34 -2.70
N LEU A 46 -19.26 10.70 -3.45
CA LEU A 46 -19.08 12.05 -3.99
C LEU A 46 -20.02 12.39 -5.13
N ALA A 47 -20.24 11.47 -6.05
CA ALA A 47 -20.87 11.77 -7.35
C ALA A 47 -22.24 11.16 -7.54
N GLN A 48 -22.64 10.17 -6.74
CA GLN A 48 -23.88 9.40 -6.96
C GLN A 48 -24.81 9.37 -5.76
N GLY A 49 -24.56 10.21 -4.75
CA GLY A 49 -25.46 10.38 -3.61
C GLY A 49 -25.50 9.23 -2.61
N HIS A 50 -24.59 8.28 -2.69
CA HIS A 50 -24.47 7.22 -1.67
C HIS A 50 -23.85 7.76 -0.40
N GLU A 51 -24.21 7.19 0.76
CA GLU A 51 -23.47 7.45 1.98
C GLU A 51 -22.11 6.74 1.93
N LEU A 52 -21.11 7.35 2.58
CA LEU A 52 -19.78 6.71 2.69
C LEU A 52 -19.81 5.62 3.74
N ASP A 53 -19.68 4.37 3.31
CA ASP A 53 -19.55 3.22 4.20
C ASP A 53 -18.09 3.10 4.64
N LYS A 54 -17.79 3.70 5.80
CA LYS A 54 -16.42 3.74 6.34
C LYS A 54 -15.90 2.36 6.71
N VAL A 55 -16.75 1.47 7.16
CA VAL A 55 -16.37 0.10 7.53
C VAL A 55 -15.98 -0.69 6.29
N HIS A 56 -16.77 -0.58 5.23
CA HIS A 56 -16.48 -1.23 3.96
C HIS A 56 -15.18 -0.67 3.36
N LEU A 57 -15.00 0.65 3.37
CA LEU A 57 -13.77 1.26 2.89
C LEU A 57 -12.55 0.78 3.71
N ALA A 58 -12.68 0.67 5.02
CA ALA A 58 -11.60 0.15 5.86
C ALA A 58 -11.22 -1.29 5.50
N LYS A 59 -12.20 -2.13 5.14
CA LYS A 59 -11.94 -3.50 4.68
C LYS A 59 -11.16 -3.52 3.37
N GLU A 60 -11.53 -2.66 2.41
CA GLU A 60 -10.80 -2.54 1.15
C GLU A 60 -9.37 -2.05 1.36
N LEU A 61 -9.17 -1.11 2.28
CA LEU A 61 -7.82 -0.65 2.64
C LEU A 61 -7.00 -1.76 3.30
N GLY A 62 -7.67 -2.62 4.10
CA GLY A 62 -7.03 -3.82 4.64
C GLY A 62 -6.56 -4.78 3.54
N ASP A 63 -7.35 -4.96 2.50
CA ASP A 63 -6.98 -5.79 1.36
C ASP A 63 -5.80 -5.19 0.59
N VAL A 64 -5.73 -3.86 0.47
CA VAL A 64 -4.55 -3.17 -0.07
C VAL A 64 -3.30 -3.52 0.76
N ALA A 65 -3.42 -3.49 2.08
CA ALA A 65 -2.30 -3.85 2.96
C ALA A 65 -1.87 -5.30 2.79
N TRP A 66 -2.81 -6.21 2.55
CA TRP A 66 -2.51 -7.62 2.28
C TRP A 66 -1.63 -7.76 1.03
N TYR A 67 -1.98 -7.06 -0.05
CA TYR A 67 -1.19 -7.07 -1.28
C TYR A 67 0.18 -6.39 -1.12
N LEU A 68 0.30 -5.38 -0.26
CA LEU A 68 1.60 -4.82 0.10
C LEU A 68 2.48 -5.86 0.80
N ALA A 69 1.91 -6.62 1.72
CA ALA A 69 2.62 -7.70 2.41
C ALA A 69 3.06 -8.80 1.42
N GLU A 70 2.21 -9.15 0.47
CA GLU A 70 2.53 -10.10 -0.58
C GLU A 70 3.69 -9.61 -1.46
N ALA A 71 3.64 -8.34 -1.87
CA ALA A 71 4.70 -7.74 -2.71
C ALA A 71 6.04 -7.71 -1.96
N ALA A 72 6.04 -7.32 -0.70
CA ALA A 72 7.23 -7.33 0.14
C ALA A 72 7.83 -8.74 0.23
N THR A 73 6.98 -9.74 0.43
CA THR A 73 7.38 -11.15 0.49
C THR A 73 7.99 -11.62 -0.83
N ALA A 74 7.39 -11.24 -1.95
CA ALA A 74 7.92 -11.55 -3.28
C ALA A 74 9.30 -10.93 -3.53
N LEU A 75 9.55 -9.75 -2.96
CA LEU A 75 10.85 -9.07 -3.05
C LEU A 75 11.86 -9.60 -2.03
N GLY A 76 11.48 -10.52 -1.17
CA GLY A 76 12.34 -11.04 -0.12
C GLY A 76 12.63 -10.02 0.98
N MET A 77 11.71 -9.09 1.22
CA MET A 77 11.89 -8.00 2.18
C MET A 77 10.81 -8.02 3.27
N PRO A 78 11.16 -7.66 4.51
CA PRO A 78 10.12 -7.31 5.49
C PRO A 78 9.35 -6.07 5.04
N LEU A 79 8.03 -6.10 5.17
CA LEU A 79 7.21 -4.92 4.87
C LEU A 79 7.64 -3.70 5.70
N GLU A 80 8.07 -3.91 6.93
CA GLU A 80 8.60 -2.85 7.79
C GLU A 80 9.78 -2.12 7.14
N ASP A 81 10.64 -2.83 6.41
CA ASP A 81 11.77 -2.20 5.72
C ASP A 81 11.31 -1.30 4.59
N ILE A 82 10.28 -1.71 3.85
CA ILE A 82 9.68 -0.88 2.79
C ILE A 82 9.13 0.41 3.40
N LEU A 83 8.43 0.30 4.54
CA LEU A 83 7.88 1.46 5.24
C LEU A 83 8.99 2.36 5.78
N ARG A 84 10.08 1.78 6.31
CA ARG A 84 11.23 2.54 6.80
C ARG A 84 11.90 3.32 5.68
N VAL A 85 12.15 2.70 4.55
CA VAL A 85 12.73 3.38 3.36
C VAL A 85 11.85 4.54 2.92
N ASN A 86 10.54 4.36 2.97
CA ASN A 86 9.60 5.44 2.66
C ASN A 86 9.72 6.60 3.65
N LEU A 87 9.80 6.31 4.96
CA LEU A 87 9.97 7.35 5.98
C LEU A 87 11.28 8.12 5.79
N GLU A 88 12.38 7.41 5.54
CA GLU A 88 13.68 8.04 5.28
C GLU A 88 13.62 8.99 4.10
N LYS A 89 12.95 8.59 3.02
CA LYS A 89 12.74 9.43 1.86
C LYS A 89 11.93 10.68 2.20
N LEU A 90 10.85 10.54 2.97
CA LEU A 90 10.01 11.65 3.39
C LEU A 90 10.74 12.63 4.30
N GLU A 91 11.54 12.11 5.24
CA GLU A 91 12.34 12.93 6.14
C GLU A 91 13.42 13.71 5.39
N ARG A 92 14.02 13.11 4.37
CA ARG A 92 14.98 13.78 3.50
C ARG A 92 14.33 14.90 2.70
N ARG A 93 13.12 14.67 2.17
CA ARG A 93 12.38 15.67 1.40
C ARG A 93 11.82 16.79 2.27
N TYR A 94 11.35 16.44 3.45
CA TYR A 94 10.62 17.35 4.35
C TYR A 94 11.14 17.22 5.79
N PRO A 95 12.39 17.63 6.06
CA PRO A 95 13.00 17.42 7.38
C PRO A 95 12.26 18.11 8.53
N GLY A 96 11.49 19.17 8.26
CA GLY A 96 10.66 19.89 9.23
C GLY A 96 9.16 19.69 9.03
N GLY A 97 8.74 18.64 8.29
CA GLY A 97 7.36 18.44 7.86
C GLY A 97 7.10 18.97 6.45
N PHE A 98 5.88 18.87 5.97
CA PHE A 98 5.54 19.25 4.60
C PHE A 98 5.87 20.71 4.30
N SER A 99 6.43 20.96 3.11
CA SER A 99 6.72 22.29 2.57
C SER A 99 6.41 22.28 1.07
N ALA A 100 5.54 23.19 0.62
CA ALA A 100 5.22 23.33 -0.80
C ALA A 100 6.47 23.70 -1.62
N GLU A 101 7.32 24.56 -1.06
CA GLU A 101 8.58 24.95 -1.68
C GLU A 101 9.48 23.75 -1.95
N ARG A 102 9.65 22.88 -0.95
CA ARG A 102 10.44 21.67 -1.10
C ARG A 102 9.82 20.68 -2.07
N SER A 103 8.51 20.60 -2.12
CA SER A 103 7.80 19.74 -3.06
C SER A 103 8.03 20.19 -4.51
N VAL A 104 7.88 21.49 -4.77
CA VAL A 104 8.08 22.08 -6.10
C VAL A 104 9.54 22.01 -6.52
N GLY A 105 10.47 22.27 -5.60
CA GLY A 105 11.91 22.28 -5.85
C GLY A 105 12.57 20.91 -5.88
N ARG A 106 11.79 19.82 -5.77
CA ARG A 106 12.33 18.46 -5.75
C ARG A 106 13.01 18.11 -7.07
N LYS A 107 14.21 17.49 -6.96
CA LYS A 107 14.94 17.04 -8.13
C LYS A 107 14.23 15.88 -8.83
N ALA A 108 14.32 15.80 -10.15
CA ALA A 108 13.66 14.77 -10.94
C ALA A 108 14.10 13.34 -10.59
N ASP A 109 15.31 13.15 -10.08
CA ASP A 109 15.86 11.85 -9.70
C ASP A 109 15.60 11.48 -8.22
N ASP A 110 14.96 12.34 -7.47
CA ASP A 110 14.58 12.06 -6.08
C ASP A 110 13.28 11.25 -6.04
N ARG A 111 13.43 9.95 -5.93
CA ARG A 111 12.33 8.98 -5.93
C ARG A 111 12.17 8.30 -4.60
#